data_7ebec342fdcf19dcbf2cdc7786d68c1f
#
_entry.id   7ebec342fdcf19dcbf2cdc7786d68c1f
#
_cell.length_a   1.000
_cell.length_b   1.000
_cell.length_c   1.000
_cell.angle_alpha   90.00
_cell.angle_beta   90.00
_cell.angle_gamma   90.00
#
_symmetry.space_group_name_H-M   'P 1'
#
loop_
_entity.id
_entity.type
_entity.pdbx_description
1 polymer ?
#
loop_
_entity_poly.entity_id
_entity_poly.type
_entity_poly.pdbx_seq_one_letter_code
_entity_poly.pdbx_strand_id
1 'polypeptide(L)'
;MTPLSTALQSPPAAPEILRRCRELVAPALTEAVGGLHPWVAEMAGYALGHCEMGGAPAVRSQGKGVRQALAVLGAEAAGGPAEAGVPGAVAVELVHTFSLLHDDIMDGDALRRGRPAVWKAYGTGPAVLAGDALFALAVETLTAPATPHAAAAVRHLSAALRDLVRGQADDLLFADRPWRGPESVRVGEYASMAECKTGALLGCALALGAQLAGAPRETVTALDRAGRHLGVAFQIADDLLGIWGDPAVTGKPVHGDLRQGKKTLPVLLALTASGGSALAELLGSPAALDDTAVRRAATLVERAGGRAAALREARRQLAAADGLMASASLAPRPAEELRALLSSLAHRTI
;
A
#
# COMPACT_ATOMS: atom_id res chain seq x y z
N MET A 1 16.57 18.29 45.69
CA MET A 1 15.63 17.98 44.59
C MET A 1 16.47 17.74 43.33
N THR A 2 16.70 16.49 43.03
CA THR A 2 17.48 16.07 41.83
C THR A 2 16.55 16.08 40.62
N PRO A 3 16.87 16.72 39.51
CA PRO A 3 16.02 16.66 38.34
C PRO A 3 16.10 15.25 37.75
N LEU A 4 14.94 14.59 37.65
CA LEU A 4 14.78 13.36 36.86
C LEU A 4 15.12 13.68 35.39
N SER A 5 16.34 13.28 34.97
CA SER A 5 16.71 13.21 33.58
C SER A 5 15.80 12.21 32.91
N THR A 6 14.78 12.70 32.22
CA THR A 6 14.01 11.91 31.24
C THR A 6 14.96 11.68 30.06
N ALA A 7 15.74 10.61 30.13
CA ALA A 7 16.46 10.13 28.98
C ALA A 7 15.44 9.89 27.86
N LEU A 8 15.49 10.68 26.81
CA LEU A 8 14.75 10.47 25.57
C LEU A 8 15.23 9.11 25.02
N GLN A 9 14.46 8.08 25.33
CA GLN A 9 14.68 6.76 24.75
C GLN A 9 14.49 6.90 23.25
N SER A 10 15.46 6.43 22.48
CA SER A 10 15.33 6.37 21.00
C SER A 10 14.00 5.71 20.62
N PRO A 11 13.34 6.16 19.54
CA PRO A 11 12.10 5.56 19.12
C PRO A 11 12.30 4.05 18.87
N PRO A 12 11.28 3.22 19.19
CA PRO A 12 11.37 1.78 18.96
C PRO A 12 11.62 1.47 17.49
N ALA A 13 12.27 0.34 17.21
CA ALA A 13 12.54 -0.08 15.85
C ALA A 13 11.22 -0.38 15.10
N ALA A 14 11.18 -0.13 13.79
CA ALA A 14 9.98 -0.32 12.99
C ALA A 14 9.32 -1.72 13.13
N PRO A 15 10.03 -2.85 13.26
CA PRO A 15 9.41 -4.14 13.52
C PRO A 15 8.64 -4.20 14.85
N GLU A 16 9.12 -3.51 15.88
CA GLU A 16 8.46 -3.45 17.19
C GLU A 16 7.19 -2.59 17.14
N ILE A 17 7.25 -1.45 16.45
CA ILE A 17 6.08 -0.60 16.20
C ILE A 17 4.99 -1.40 15.47
N LEU A 18 5.35 -2.09 14.39
CA LEU A 18 4.41 -2.91 13.62
C LEU A 18 3.81 -4.04 14.44
N ARG A 19 4.61 -4.69 15.32
CA ARG A 19 4.14 -5.74 16.21
C ARG A 19 3.13 -5.20 17.22
N ARG A 20 3.46 -4.10 17.93
CA ARG A 20 2.58 -3.44 18.90
C ARG A 20 1.22 -3.07 18.30
N CYS A 21 1.24 -2.40 17.14
CA CYS A 21 0.01 -1.99 16.47
C CYS A 21 -0.82 -3.20 16.01
N ARG A 22 -0.18 -4.25 15.51
CA ARG A 22 -0.87 -5.48 15.09
C ARG A 22 -1.53 -6.19 16.28
N GLU A 23 -0.83 -6.33 17.41
CA GLU A 23 -1.35 -6.96 18.62
C GLU A 23 -2.58 -6.21 19.14
N LEU A 24 -2.58 -4.87 19.04
CA LEU A 24 -3.72 -4.05 19.42
C LEU A 24 -4.94 -4.24 18.50
N VAL A 25 -4.71 -4.37 17.19
CA VAL A 25 -5.78 -4.44 16.16
C VAL A 25 -6.33 -5.85 15.99
N ALA A 26 -5.52 -6.87 16.22
CA ALA A 26 -5.85 -8.26 15.91
C ALA A 26 -7.17 -8.77 16.54
N PRO A 27 -7.51 -8.48 17.80
CA PRO A 27 -8.78 -8.93 18.39
C PRO A 27 -9.99 -8.38 17.63
N ALA A 28 -10.01 -7.06 17.37
CA ALA A 28 -11.12 -6.41 16.66
C ALA A 28 -11.24 -6.88 15.21
N LEU A 29 -10.12 -7.08 14.51
CA LEU A 29 -10.13 -7.63 13.14
C LEU A 29 -10.66 -9.07 13.12
N THR A 30 -10.28 -9.89 14.09
CA THR A 30 -10.75 -11.29 14.20
C THR A 30 -12.23 -11.35 14.50
N GLU A 31 -12.72 -10.51 15.41
CA GLU A 31 -14.14 -10.40 15.75
C GLU A 31 -14.97 -9.96 14.54
N ALA A 32 -14.53 -8.91 13.85
CA ALA A 32 -15.22 -8.40 12.66
C ALA A 32 -15.35 -9.47 11.57
N VAL A 33 -14.25 -10.15 11.22
CA VAL A 33 -14.25 -11.22 10.22
C VAL A 33 -15.09 -12.43 10.69
N GLY A 34 -15.05 -12.75 11.99
CA GLY A 34 -15.84 -13.83 12.58
C GLY A 34 -17.36 -13.62 12.53
N GLY A 35 -17.83 -12.37 12.37
CA GLY A 35 -19.23 -12.02 12.15
C GLY A 35 -19.77 -12.31 10.75
N LEU A 36 -18.90 -12.60 9.78
CA LEU A 36 -19.30 -12.94 8.41
C LEU A 36 -19.89 -14.37 8.33
N HIS A 37 -20.57 -14.66 7.21
CA HIS A 37 -20.96 -16.04 6.90
C HIS A 37 -19.73 -16.97 7.02
N PRO A 38 -19.80 -18.14 7.65
CA PRO A 38 -18.64 -18.99 7.97
C PRO A 38 -17.69 -19.26 6.78
N TRP A 39 -18.24 -19.53 5.61
CA TRP A 39 -17.47 -19.75 4.39
C TRP A 39 -16.76 -18.49 3.89
N VAL A 40 -17.39 -17.31 4.01
CA VAL A 40 -16.77 -16.02 3.66
C VAL A 40 -15.70 -15.64 4.68
N ALA A 41 -15.94 -15.90 5.97
CA ALA A 41 -14.97 -15.71 7.04
C ALA A 41 -13.71 -16.57 6.83
N GLU A 42 -13.85 -17.81 6.37
CA GLU A 42 -12.72 -18.67 6.02
C GLU A 42 -11.88 -18.05 4.88
N MET A 43 -12.52 -17.63 3.78
CA MET A 43 -11.82 -16.99 2.65
C MET A 43 -11.13 -15.69 3.07
N ALA A 44 -11.79 -14.87 3.88
CA ALA A 44 -11.21 -13.65 4.45
C ALA A 44 -10.01 -13.96 5.35
N GLY A 45 -10.14 -14.95 6.25
CA GLY A 45 -9.07 -15.43 7.11
C GLY A 45 -7.89 -16.00 6.31
N TYR A 46 -8.16 -16.73 5.24
CA TYR A 46 -7.14 -17.22 4.31
C TYR A 46 -6.40 -16.05 3.64
N ALA A 47 -7.11 -15.06 3.13
CA ALA A 47 -6.51 -13.87 2.50
C ALA A 47 -5.65 -13.05 3.47
N LEU A 48 -6.11 -12.89 4.71
CA LEU A 48 -5.39 -12.21 5.80
C LEU A 48 -4.17 -13.02 6.29
N GLY A 49 -4.10 -14.33 5.97
CA GLY A 49 -3.05 -15.23 6.45
C GLY A 49 -3.28 -15.72 7.88
N HIS A 50 -4.53 -15.76 8.33
CA HIS A 50 -4.93 -16.28 9.64
C HIS A 50 -5.13 -17.81 9.60
N CYS A 51 -5.58 -18.35 8.47
CA CYS A 51 -5.80 -19.77 8.29
C CYS A 51 -5.32 -20.29 6.93
N GLU A 52 -5.21 -21.61 6.82
CA GLU A 52 -5.08 -22.35 5.57
C GLU A 52 -6.48 -22.67 5.00
N MET A 53 -6.53 -23.17 3.76
CA MET A 53 -7.78 -23.67 3.17
C MET A 53 -8.35 -24.78 4.04
N GLY A 54 -9.65 -24.71 4.36
CA GLY A 54 -10.31 -25.60 5.33
C GLY A 54 -10.24 -25.12 6.79
N GLY A 55 -9.77 -23.87 7.03
CA GLY A 55 -9.86 -23.21 8.33
C GLY A 55 -8.76 -23.56 9.36
N ALA A 56 -7.81 -24.44 9.03
CA ALA A 56 -6.70 -24.75 9.93
C ALA A 56 -5.81 -23.49 10.15
N PRO A 57 -5.26 -23.27 11.36
CA PRO A 57 -4.40 -22.12 11.61
C PRO A 57 -3.23 -22.03 10.63
N ALA A 58 -2.94 -20.82 10.13
CA ALA A 58 -1.86 -20.63 9.18
C ALA A 58 -0.49 -20.77 9.85
N VAL A 59 0.42 -21.49 9.18
CA VAL A 59 1.81 -21.70 9.64
C VAL A 59 2.72 -20.55 9.23
N ARG A 60 2.31 -19.71 8.26
CA ARG A 60 3.13 -18.67 7.66
C ARG A 60 2.72 -17.26 8.08
N SER A 61 3.68 -16.35 7.98
CA SER A 61 3.59 -14.96 8.37
C SER A 61 2.45 -14.20 7.67
N GLN A 62 1.65 -13.53 8.48
CA GLN A 62 0.72 -12.47 8.07
C GLN A 62 1.46 -11.31 7.38
N GLY A 63 0.73 -10.43 6.66
CA GLY A 63 1.29 -9.21 6.11
C GLY A 63 1.97 -8.31 7.17
N LYS A 64 2.77 -7.35 6.72
CA LYS A 64 3.56 -6.47 7.63
C LYS A 64 2.68 -5.58 8.53
N GLY A 65 1.37 -5.43 8.24
CA GLY A 65 0.45 -4.61 9.02
C GLY A 65 0.73 -3.10 8.97
N VAL A 66 1.34 -2.61 7.89
CA VAL A 66 1.73 -1.20 7.76
C VAL A 66 0.53 -0.27 7.83
N ARG A 67 -0.57 -0.60 7.15
CA ARG A 67 -1.79 0.23 7.14
C ARG A 67 -2.46 0.28 8.51
N GLN A 68 -2.49 -0.84 9.20
CA GLN A 68 -2.96 -0.90 10.59
C GLN A 68 -2.13 0.00 11.50
N ALA A 69 -0.80 -0.09 11.39
CA ALA A 69 0.11 0.74 12.17
C ALA A 69 -0.05 2.24 11.87
N LEU A 70 -0.25 2.61 10.60
CA LEU A 70 -0.49 4.01 10.24
C LEU A 70 -1.78 4.56 10.86
N ALA A 71 -2.85 3.78 10.94
CA ALA A 71 -4.09 4.22 11.58
C ALA A 71 -3.93 4.37 13.10
N VAL A 72 -3.29 3.42 13.76
CA VAL A 72 -3.01 3.51 15.22
C VAL A 72 -2.10 4.71 15.52
N LEU A 73 -0.98 4.83 14.80
CA LEU A 73 -0.05 5.94 14.96
C LEU A 73 -0.66 7.29 14.58
N GLY A 74 -1.60 7.32 13.62
CA GLY A 74 -2.37 8.52 13.28
C GLY A 74 -3.19 9.03 14.46
N ALA A 75 -3.84 8.13 15.22
CA ALA A 75 -4.56 8.48 16.44
C ALA A 75 -3.62 8.98 17.55
N GLU A 76 -2.54 8.25 17.81
CA GLU A 76 -1.54 8.63 18.81
C GLU A 76 -0.85 9.95 18.45
N ALA A 77 -0.49 10.16 17.18
CA ALA A 77 0.13 11.39 16.71
C ALA A 77 -0.81 12.62 16.83
N ALA A 78 -2.10 12.40 16.75
CA ALA A 78 -3.12 13.41 16.97
C ALA A 78 -3.37 13.68 18.50
N GLY A 79 -2.66 12.99 19.38
CA GLY A 79 -2.78 13.15 20.83
C GLY A 79 -3.89 12.31 21.48
N GLY A 80 -4.55 11.43 20.71
CA GLY A 80 -5.54 10.48 21.22
C GLY A 80 -4.93 9.17 21.68
N PRO A 81 -5.74 8.29 22.32
CA PRO A 81 -5.31 6.95 22.68
C PRO A 81 -5.18 6.07 21.42
N ALA A 82 -4.28 5.07 21.49
CA ALA A 82 -4.04 4.12 20.38
C ALA A 82 -5.33 3.39 19.96
N GLU A 83 -6.17 3.07 20.91
CA GLU A 83 -7.46 2.37 20.75
C GLU A 83 -8.43 3.15 19.86
N ALA A 84 -8.36 4.48 19.84
CA ALA A 84 -9.18 5.31 18.94
C ALA A 84 -8.89 5.04 17.45
N GLY A 85 -7.66 4.60 17.13
CA GLY A 85 -7.25 4.23 15.79
C GLY A 85 -7.71 2.84 15.34
N VAL A 86 -8.14 1.97 16.28
CA VAL A 86 -8.44 0.56 15.97
C VAL A 86 -9.55 0.38 14.91
N PRO A 87 -10.70 1.07 14.99
CA PRO A 87 -11.73 0.93 13.94
C PRO A 87 -11.22 1.34 12.56
N GLY A 88 -10.42 2.42 12.48
CA GLY A 88 -9.76 2.86 11.25
C GLY A 88 -8.75 1.82 10.74
N ALA A 89 -7.98 1.22 11.63
CA ALA A 89 -7.00 0.18 11.29
C ALA A 89 -7.67 -1.08 10.72
N VAL A 90 -8.77 -1.53 11.34
CA VAL A 90 -9.58 -2.66 10.84
C VAL A 90 -10.15 -2.31 9.46
N ALA A 91 -10.80 -1.17 9.32
CA ALA A 91 -11.43 -0.76 8.07
C ALA A 91 -10.42 -0.70 6.90
N VAL A 92 -9.24 -0.09 7.08
CA VAL A 92 -8.24 -0.01 6.01
C VAL A 92 -7.60 -1.36 5.68
N GLU A 93 -7.47 -2.28 6.65
CA GLU A 93 -6.97 -3.63 6.39
C GLU A 93 -7.98 -4.46 5.62
N LEU A 94 -9.28 -4.34 5.94
CA LEU A 94 -10.36 -4.99 5.19
C LEU A 94 -10.41 -4.48 3.75
N VAL A 95 -10.35 -3.16 3.55
CA VAL A 95 -10.28 -2.57 2.20
C VAL A 95 -9.03 -3.02 1.44
N HIS A 96 -7.88 -3.05 2.11
CA HIS A 96 -6.67 -3.54 1.47
C HIS A 96 -6.79 -5.01 1.04
N THR A 97 -7.36 -5.85 1.91
CA THR A 97 -7.57 -7.26 1.60
C THR A 97 -8.56 -7.44 0.45
N PHE A 98 -9.68 -6.70 0.48
CA PHE A 98 -10.63 -6.62 -0.64
C PHE A 98 -9.93 -6.27 -1.96
N SER A 99 -9.13 -5.19 -1.98
CA SER A 99 -8.45 -4.77 -3.21
C SER A 99 -7.50 -5.84 -3.74
N LEU A 100 -6.75 -6.54 -2.86
CA LEU A 100 -5.87 -7.63 -3.27
C LEU A 100 -6.62 -8.82 -3.86
N LEU A 101 -7.80 -9.17 -3.33
CA LEU A 101 -8.62 -10.25 -3.86
C LEU A 101 -9.07 -9.97 -5.30
N HIS A 102 -9.50 -8.73 -5.56
CA HIS A 102 -9.94 -8.31 -6.87
C HIS A 102 -8.78 -8.06 -7.83
N ASP A 103 -7.66 -7.48 -7.37
CA ASP A 103 -6.44 -7.31 -8.17
C ASP A 103 -5.91 -8.65 -8.68
N ASP A 104 -5.84 -9.69 -7.81
CA ASP A 104 -5.38 -11.02 -8.22
C ASP A 104 -6.23 -11.63 -9.34
N ILE A 105 -7.54 -11.34 -9.37
CA ILE A 105 -8.44 -11.78 -10.44
C ILE A 105 -8.17 -10.99 -11.72
N MET A 106 -8.08 -9.66 -11.63
CA MET A 106 -7.88 -8.76 -12.78
C MET A 106 -6.52 -8.97 -13.43
N ASP A 107 -5.47 -9.18 -12.63
CA ASP A 107 -4.10 -9.41 -13.10
C ASP A 107 -3.85 -10.88 -13.50
N GLY A 108 -4.77 -11.81 -13.18
CA GLY A 108 -4.58 -13.24 -13.40
C GLY A 108 -3.50 -13.86 -12.49
N ASP A 109 -3.15 -13.19 -11.38
CA ASP A 109 -2.11 -13.63 -10.45
C ASP A 109 -2.54 -14.91 -9.72
N ALA A 110 -1.91 -16.04 -10.07
CA ALA A 110 -2.25 -17.34 -9.49
C ALA A 110 -1.73 -17.54 -8.05
N LEU A 111 -0.73 -16.76 -7.65
CA LEU A 111 -0.04 -16.86 -6.37
C LEU A 111 0.01 -15.50 -5.66
N ARG A 112 -0.25 -15.51 -4.35
CA ARG A 112 -0.09 -14.38 -3.45
C ARG A 112 0.74 -14.79 -2.23
N ARG A 113 1.90 -14.15 -2.01
CA ARG A 113 2.82 -14.48 -0.89
C ARG A 113 3.21 -15.96 -0.84
N GLY A 114 3.44 -16.58 -2.01
CA GLY A 114 3.83 -17.97 -2.16
C GLY A 114 2.71 -18.99 -1.90
N ARG A 115 1.46 -18.55 -1.80
CA ARG A 115 0.24 -19.39 -1.68
C ARG A 115 -0.67 -19.19 -2.90
N PRO A 116 -1.55 -20.13 -3.25
CA PRO A 116 -2.59 -19.88 -4.24
C PRO A 116 -3.39 -18.63 -3.88
N ALA A 117 -3.62 -17.73 -4.85
CA ALA A 117 -4.54 -16.61 -4.65
C ALA A 117 -5.95 -17.14 -4.35
N VAL A 118 -6.78 -16.35 -3.64
CA VAL A 118 -8.13 -16.82 -3.21
C VAL A 118 -8.96 -17.31 -4.39
N TRP A 119 -8.90 -16.63 -5.53
CA TRP A 119 -9.63 -17.05 -6.73
C TRP A 119 -9.14 -18.40 -7.31
N LYS A 120 -7.88 -18.76 -7.08
CA LYS A 120 -7.34 -20.08 -7.44
C LYS A 120 -7.72 -21.16 -6.43
N ALA A 121 -7.78 -20.80 -5.14
CA ALA A 121 -8.09 -21.75 -4.07
C ALA A 121 -9.59 -22.05 -3.99
N TYR A 122 -10.44 -21.04 -4.14
CA TYR A 122 -11.89 -21.14 -3.90
C TYR A 122 -12.75 -20.88 -5.16
N GLY A 123 -12.16 -20.36 -6.22
CA GLY A 123 -12.88 -19.96 -7.45
C GLY A 123 -13.10 -18.45 -7.55
N THR A 124 -13.30 -17.96 -8.78
CA THR A 124 -13.45 -16.51 -9.05
C THR A 124 -14.68 -15.92 -8.39
N GLY A 125 -15.86 -16.56 -8.52
CA GLY A 125 -17.11 -16.07 -7.90
C GLY A 125 -17.00 -15.93 -6.38
N PRO A 126 -16.54 -16.96 -5.64
CA PRO A 126 -16.26 -16.86 -4.20
C PRO A 126 -15.29 -15.73 -3.81
N ALA A 127 -14.21 -15.54 -4.58
CA ALA A 127 -13.23 -14.49 -4.30
C ALA A 127 -13.85 -13.08 -4.48
N VAL A 128 -14.68 -12.86 -5.50
CA VAL A 128 -15.43 -11.61 -5.67
C VAL A 128 -16.37 -11.39 -4.48
N LEU A 129 -17.15 -12.40 -4.12
CA LEU A 129 -18.08 -12.32 -2.98
C LEU A 129 -17.36 -12.01 -1.66
N ALA A 130 -16.22 -12.64 -1.43
CA ALA A 130 -15.40 -12.36 -0.23
C ALA A 130 -14.90 -10.91 -0.23
N GLY A 131 -14.46 -10.39 -1.38
CA GLY A 131 -14.07 -8.99 -1.53
C GLY A 131 -15.19 -8.03 -1.19
N ASP A 132 -16.39 -8.23 -1.76
CA ASP A 132 -17.57 -7.40 -1.51
C ASP A 132 -17.98 -7.41 -0.04
N ALA A 133 -17.92 -8.59 0.62
CA ALA A 133 -18.19 -8.71 2.04
C ALA A 133 -17.20 -7.94 2.92
N LEU A 134 -15.89 -8.00 2.58
CA LEU A 134 -14.86 -7.23 3.28
C LEU A 134 -15.05 -5.72 3.10
N PHE A 135 -15.46 -5.29 1.91
CA PHE A 135 -15.78 -3.88 1.66
C PHE A 135 -16.97 -3.41 2.52
N ALA A 136 -18.06 -4.17 2.55
CA ALA A 136 -19.22 -3.84 3.39
C ALA A 136 -18.84 -3.80 4.88
N LEU A 137 -18.09 -4.80 5.36
CA LEU A 137 -17.62 -4.89 6.73
C LEU A 137 -16.70 -3.71 7.13
N ALA A 138 -15.88 -3.21 6.19
CA ALA A 138 -15.05 -2.03 6.45
C ALA A 138 -15.86 -0.77 6.74
N VAL A 139 -16.99 -0.58 6.04
CA VAL A 139 -17.92 0.53 6.30
C VAL A 139 -18.62 0.34 7.64
N GLU A 140 -19.11 -0.86 7.91
CA GLU A 140 -19.77 -1.22 9.17
C GLU A 140 -18.87 -0.95 10.38
N THR A 141 -17.59 -1.36 10.31
CA THR A 141 -16.59 -1.17 11.37
C THR A 141 -16.44 0.31 11.77
N LEU A 142 -16.57 1.25 10.84
CA LEU A 142 -16.49 2.68 11.13
C LEU A 142 -17.79 3.26 11.72
N THR A 143 -18.91 2.58 11.55
CA THR A 143 -20.21 3.02 12.09
C THR A 143 -20.55 2.41 13.44
N ALA A 144 -19.93 1.28 13.80
CA ALA A 144 -20.19 0.57 15.05
C ALA A 144 -19.87 1.38 16.33
N PRO A 145 -18.73 2.14 16.40
CA PRO A 145 -18.49 3.01 17.55
C PRO A 145 -19.47 4.17 17.59
N ALA A 146 -20.14 4.38 18.72
CA ALA A 146 -20.96 5.56 18.99
C ALA A 146 -20.07 6.81 19.16
N THR A 147 -19.41 7.25 18.09
CA THR A 147 -18.54 8.43 18.07
C THR A 147 -19.10 9.51 17.15
N PRO A 148 -19.00 10.81 17.51
CA PRO A 148 -19.42 11.91 16.64
C PRO A 148 -18.61 11.96 15.33
N HIS A 149 -17.50 11.24 15.25
CA HIS A 149 -16.61 11.23 14.10
C HIS A 149 -16.92 10.14 13.06
N ALA A 150 -17.80 9.17 13.36
CA ALA A 150 -18.13 8.02 12.50
C ALA A 150 -18.55 8.44 11.08
N ALA A 151 -19.50 9.36 10.96
CA ALA A 151 -19.97 9.81 9.63
C ALA A 151 -18.88 10.50 8.80
N ALA A 152 -17.97 11.21 9.44
CA ALA A 152 -16.84 11.84 8.76
C ALA A 152 -15.77 10.80 8.36
N ALA A 153 -15.53 9.79 9.17
CA ALA A 153 -14.64 8.66 8.88
C ALA A 153 -15.14 7.85 7.68
N VAL A 154 -16.43 7.52 7.63
CA VAL A 154 -17.06 6.84 6.48
C VAL A 154 -16.93 7.66 5.19
N ARG A 155 -17.18 8.98 5.26
CA ARG A 155 -16.97 9.85 4.08
C ARG A 155 -15.51 9.85 3.61
N HIS A 156 -14.56 9.86 4.54
CA HIS A 156 -13.13 9.82 4.22
C HIS A 156 -12.76 8.49 3.55
N LEU A 157 -13.16 7.36 4.12
CA LEU A 157 -12.97 6.03 3.54
C LEU A 157 -13.59 5.94 2.14
N SER A 158 -14.83 6.43 1.97
CA SER A 158 -15.53 6.42 0.68
C SER A 158 -14.80 7.24 -0.39
N ALA A 159 -14.19 8.37 -0.02
CA ALA A 159 -13.36 9.17 -0.93
C ALA A 159 -12.10 8.41 -1.34
N ALA A 160 -11.40 7.80 -0.38
CA ALA A 160 -10.21 6.99 -0.63
C ALA A 160 -10.49 5.77 -1.52
N LEU A 161 -11.66 5.14 -1.33
CA LEU A 161 -12.11 4.01 -2.17
C LEU A 161 -12.35 4.43 -3.63
N ARG A 162 -12.98 5.59 -3.86
CA ARG A 162 -13.15 6.11 -5.23
C ARG A 162 -11.82 6.38 -5.90
N ASP A 163 -10.87 6.97 -5.15
CA ASP A 163 -9.53 7.21 -5.64
C ASP A 163 -8.83 5.87 -5.97
N LEU A 164 -8.90 4.88 -5.07
CA LEU A 164 -8.33 3.55 -5.27
C LEU A 164 -8.85 2.88 -6.54
N VAL A 165 -10.19 2.89 -6.72
CA VAL A 165 -10.83 2.33 -7.93
C VAL A 165 -10.38 3.08 -9.18
N ARG A 166 -10.29 4.42 -9.12
CA ARG A 166 -9.76 5.23 -10.23
C ARG A 166 -8.32 4.84 -10.57
N GLY A 167 -7.45 4.73 -9.55
CA GLY A 167 -6.06 4.35 -9.78
C GLY A 167 -5.92 2.95 -10.34
N GLN A 168 -6.76 1.99 -9.93
CA GLN A 168 -6.79 0.65 -10.49
C GLN A 168 -7.28 0.65 -11.95
N ALA A 169 -8.30 1.45 -12.27
CA ALA A 169 -8.78 1.60 -13.64
C ALA A 169 -7.70 2.20 -14.57
N ASP A 170 -6.98 3.23 -14.10
CA ASP A 170 -5.87 3.83 -14.84
C ASP A 170 -4.76 2.80 -15.07
N ASP A 171 -4.40 1.99 -14.05
CA ASP A 171 -3.36 0.96 -14.15
C ASP A 171 -3.72 -0.11 -15.20
N LEU A 172 -4.95 -0.58 -15.21
CA LEU A 172 -5.46 -1.51 -16.24
C LEU A 172 -5.44 -0.89 -17.64
N LEU A 173 -5.91 0.34 -17.79
CA LEU A 173 -5.91 1.05 -19.07
C LEU A 173 -4.49 1.32 -19.59
N PHE A 174 -3.52 1.51 -18.72
CA PHE A 174 -2.13 1.73 -19.11
C PHE A 174 -1.51 0.49 -19.79
N ALA A 175 -1.96 -0.72 -19.46
CA ALA A 175 -1.42 -1.96 -20.02
C ALA A 175 -1.46 -1.97 -21.55
N ASP A 176 -2.57 -1.52 -22.14
CA ASP A 176 -2.82 -1.53 -23.59
C ASP A 176 -2.25 -0.31 -24.34
N ARG A 177 -1.79 0.72 -23.62
CA ARG A 177 -1.27 1.94 -24.25
C ARG A 177 0.10 1.73 -24.85
N PRO A 178 0.42 2.40 -26.00
CA PRO A 178 1.71 2.26 -26.65
C PRO A 178 2.85 2.82 -25.80
N TRP A 179 4.07 2.34 -26.05
CA TRP A 179 5.28 2.81 -25.37
C TRP A 179 5.80 4.16 -25.89
N ARG A 180 5.30 4.66 -27.01
CA ARG A 180 5.69 5.94 -27.63
C ARG A 180 4.52 6.56 -28.38
N GLY A 181 4.66 7.85 -28.69
CA GLY A 181 3.64 8.61 -29.41
C GLY A 181 2.69 9.35 -28.46
N PRO A 182 1.68 10.05 -29.01
CA PRO A 182 0.80 10.93 -28.24
C PRO A 182 -0.06 10.19 -27.22
N GLU A 183 -0.34 8.91 -27.45
CA GLU A 183 -1.15 8.06 -26.57
C GLU A 183 -0.32 7.28 -25.54
N SER A 184 1.02 7.42 -25.55
CA SER A 184 1.86 6.77 -24.54
C SER A 184 1.59 7.31 -23.13
N VAL A 185 1.80 6.47 -22.11
CA VAL A 185 1.63 6.87 -20.71
C VAL A 185 2.69 7.89 -20.35
N ARG A 186 2.26 9.02 -19.78
CA ARG A 186 3.16 10.08 -19.31
C ARG A 186 3.48 9.90 -17.83
N VAL A 187 4.64 10.39 -17.42
CA VAL A 187 5.08 10.35 -16.01
C VAL A 187 4.05 10.99 -15.06
N GLY A 188 3.38 12.08 -15.48
CA GLY A 188 2.33 12.72 -14.67
C GLY A 188 1.08 11.85 -14.50
N GLU A 189 0.69 11.09 -15.53
CA GLU A 189 -0.43 10.14 -15.45
C GLU A 189 -0.08 8.98 -14.50
N TYR A 190 1.14 8.45 -14.61
CA TYR A 190 1.64 7.46 -13.66
C TYR A 190 1.60 7.99 -12.21
N ALA A 191 2.07 9.22 -11.96
CA ALA A 191 2.07 9.80 -10.63
C ALA A 191 0.64 9.91 -10.05
N SER A 192 -0.33 10.32 -10.86
CA SER A 192 -1.75 10.35 -10.48
C SER A 192 -2.30 8.96 -10.18
N MET A 193 -2.00 7.97 -11.02
CA MET A 193 -2.38 6.57 -10.82
C MET A 193 -1.78 6.03 -9.51
N ALA A 194 -0.49 6.21 -9.25
CA ALA A 194 0.18 5.74 -8.04
C ALA A 194 -0.36 6.40 -6.76
N GLU A 195 -0.66 7.71 -6.81
CA GLU A 195 -1.33 8.42 -5.71
C GLU A 195 -2.72 7.83 -5.45
N CYS A 196 -3.50 7.59 -6.49
CA CYS A 196 -4.85 7.06 -6.37
C CYS A 196 -4.85 5.58 -5.94
N LYS A 197 -4.10 4.71 -6.61
CA LYS A 197 -4.09 3.26 -6.37
C LYS A 197 -3.49 2.90 -5.01
N THR A 198 -2.36 3.51 -4.66
CA THR A 198 -1.59 3.15 -3.45
C THR A 198 -1.64 4.24 -2.39
N GLY A 199 -1.50 5.51 -2.80
CA GLY A 199 -1.45 6.65 -1.89
C GLY A 199 -2.75 6.88 -1.15
N ALA A 200 -3.89 6.77 -1.81
CA ALA A 200 -5.19 7.05 -1.23
C ALA A 200 -5.48 6.23 0.04
N LEU A 201 -5.17 4.94 0.03
CA LEU A 201 -5.45 4.09 1.20
C LEU A 201 -4.43 4.30 2.34
N LEU A 202 -3.17 4.63 2.04
CA LEU A 202 -2.17 4.96 3.06
C LEU A 202 -2.45 6.33 3.71
N GLY A 203 -2.88 7.32 2.91
CA GLY A 203 -3.37 8.59 3.42
C GLY A 203 -4.61 8.42 4.29
N CYS A 204 -5.58 7.65 3.81
CA CYS A 204 -6.79 7.31 4.55
C CYS A 204 -6.48 6.65 5.90
N ALA A 205 -5.50 5.75 5.95
CA ALA A 205 -5.12 5.07 7.20
C ALA A 205 -4.69 6.08 8.27
N LEU A 206 -3.74 6.97 7.96
CA LEU A 206 -3.29 8.02 8.88
C LEU A 206 -4.43 8.98 9.28
N ALA A 207 -5.22 9.40 8.30
CA ALA A 207 -6.30 10.34 8.49
C ALA A 207 -7.44 9.77 9.34
N LEU A 208 -7.82 8.50 9.14
CA LEU A 208 -8.86 7.84 9.93
C LEU A 208 -8.47 7.75 11.40
N GLY A 209 -7.21 7.38 11.69
CA GLY A 209 -6.72 7.37 13.08
C GLY A 209 -6.86 8.73 13.75
N ALA A 210 -6.33 9.77 13.12
CA ALA A 210 -6.41 11.13 13.63
C ALA A 210 -7.85 11.63 13.77
N GLN A 211 -8.70 11.35 12.78
CA GLN A 211 -10.09 11.76 12.78
C GLN A 211 -10.91 11.11 13.89
N LEU A 212 -10.73 9.80 14.10
CA LEU A 212 -11.41 9.06 15.15
C LEU A 212 -10.92 9.47 16.55
N ALA A 213 -9.69 9.95 16.66
CA ALA A 213 -9.13 10.57 17.86
C ALA A 213 -9.62 12.02 18.08
N GLY A 214 -10.42 12.58 17.18
CA GLY A 214 -10.97 13.93 17.32
C GLY A 214 -10.02 15.05 16.92
N ALA A 215 -9.01 14.77 16.10
CA ALA A 215 -8.05 15.78 15.65
C ALA A 215 -8.70 16.91 14.85
N PRO A 216 -8.13 18.15 14.88
CA PRO A 216 -8.53 19.23 14.00
C PRO A 216 -8.40 18.83 12.52
N ARG A 217 -9.26 19.43 11.68
CA ARG A 217 -9.31 19.14 10.24
C ARG A 217 -7.97 19.35 9.54
N GLU A 218 -7.21 20.34 9.97
CA GLU A 218 -5.89 20.66 9.41
C GLU A 218 -4.91 19.50 9.65
N THR A 219 -4.90 18.93 10.84
CA THR A 219 -4.07 17.76 11.20
C THR A 219 -4.47 16.53 10.40
N VAL A 220 -5.78 16.25 10.29
CA VAL A 220 -6.30 15.14 9.47
C VAL A 220 -5.88 15.30 8.02
N THR A 221 -6.00 16.52 7.45
CA THR A 221 -5.62 16.79 6.06
C THR A 221 -4.11 16.66 5.85
N ALA A 222 -3.30 17.13 6.79
CA ALA A 222 -1.84 17.00 6.70
C ALA A 222 -1.39 15.55 6.72
N LEU A 223 -1.98 14.72 7.59
CA LEU A 223 -1.70 13.29 7.71
C LEU A 223 -2.20 12.50 6.47
N ASP A 224 -3.38 12.83 5.92
CA ASP A 224 -3.85 12.24 4.66
C ASP A 224 -2.84 12.51 3.54
N ARG A 225 -2.43 13.76 3.35
CA ARG A 225 -1.47 14.13 2.31
C ARG A 225 -0.10 13.49 2.53
N ALA A 226 0.38 13.42 3.77
CA ALA A 226 1.63 12.74 4.10
C ALA A 226 1.57 11.25 3.74
N GLY A 227 0.47 10.57 4.06
CA GLY A 227 0.23 9.17 3.70
C GLY A 227 0.11 8.96 2.19
N ARG A 228 -0.47 9.91 1.43
CA ARG A 228 -0.51 9.83 -0.04
C ARG A 228 0.89 9.90 -0.65
N HIS A 229 1.73 10.83 -0.20
CA HIS A 229 3.14 10.90 -0.62
C HIS A 229 3.91 9.61 -0.28
N LEU A 230 3.70 9.07 0.92
CA LEU A 230 4.25 7.78 1.30
C LEU A 230 3.83 6.67 0.33
N GLY A 231 2.56 6.64 -0.05
CA GLY A 231 2.03 5.64 -0.98
C GLY A 231 2.64 5.71 -2.37
N VAL A 232 2.87 6.92 -2.88
CA VAL A 232 3.61 7.09 -4.15
C VAL A 232 5.04 6.58 -4.03
N ALA A 233 5.75 6.91 -2.93
CA ALA A 233 7.10 6.39 -2.70
C ALA A 233 7.10 4.85 -2.60
N PHE A 234 6.09 4.27 -1.97
CA PHE A 234 5.92 2.82 -1.84
C PHE A 234 5.68 2.15 -3.20
N GLN A 235 4.84 2.74 -4.06
CA GLN A 235 4.60 2.25 -5.42
C GLN A 235 5.88 2.29 -6.26
N ILE A 236 6.63 3.40 -6.22
CA ILE A 236 7.91 3.51 -6.92
C ILE A 236 8.89 2.43 -6.45
N ALA A 237 8.89 2.14 -5.18
CA ALA A 237 9.70 1.12 -4.59
C ALA A 237 9.31 -0.29 -5.06
N ASP A 238 8.02 -0.59 -5.14
CA ASP A 238 7.53 -1.85 -5.69
C ASP A 238 7.90 -1.98 -7.18
N ASP A 239 7.82 -0.90 -7.97
CA ASP A 239 8.25 -0.87 -9.37
C ASP A 239 9.75 -1.18 -9.52
N LEU A 240 10.60 -0.63 -8.64
CA LEU A 240 12.04 -0.93 -8.63
C LEU A 240 12.29 -2.40 -8.29
N LEU A 241 11.57 -2.95 -7.32
CA LEU A 241 11.64 -4.37 -6.97
C LEU A 241 11.10 -5.28 -8.07
N GLY A 242 10.07 -4.88 -8.80
CA GLY A 242 9.51 -5.60 -9.94
C GLY A 242 10.50 -5.78 -11.09
N ILE A 243 11.51 -4.88 -11.17
CA ILE A 243 12.56 -4.97 -12.20
C ILE A 243 13.85 -5.58 -11.62
N TRP A 244 14.33 -5.14 -10.45
CA TRP A 244 15.65 -5.52 -9.92
C TRP A 244 15.61 -6.27 -8.59
N GLY A 245 14.42 -6.59 -8.09
CA GLY A 245 14.27 -7.27 -6.79
C GLY A 245 14.83 -8.69 -6.79
N ASP A 246 15.40 -9.09 -5.67
CA ASP A 246 15.82 -10.47 -5.45
C ASP A 246 14.58 -11.38 -5.29
N PRO A 247 14.45 -12.45 -6.09
CA PRO A 247 13.33 -13.39 -5.97
C PRO A 247 13.20 -14.04 -4.60
N ALA A 248 14.30 -14.22 -3.88
CA ALA A 248 14.29 -14.75 -2.53
C ALA A 248 13.60 -13.81 -1.53
N VAL A 249 13.59 -12.51 -1.82
CA VAL A 249 12.96 -11.46 -1.00
C VAL A 249 11.55 -11.12 -1.48
N THR A 250 11.38 -11.00 -2.80
CA THR A 250 10.13 -10.54 -3.42
C THR A 250 9.13 -11.65 -3.67
N GLY A 251 9.60 -12.89 -3.79
CA GLY A 251 8.78 -14.04 -4.21
C GLY A 251 8.35 -13.99 -5.68
N LYS A 252 8.83 -12.99 -6.46
CA LYS A 252 8.52 -12.81 -7.88
C LYS A 252 9.77 -13.00 -8.73
N PRO A 253 9.63 -13.45 -10.01
CA PRO A 253 10.76 -13.54 -10.93
C PRO A 253 11.44 -12.18 -11.14
N VAL A 254 12.77 -12.15 -11.26
CA VAL A 254 13.52 -10.94 -11.66
C VAL A 254 12.96 -10.41 -12.99
N HIS A 255 12.82 -9.10 -13.07
CA HIS A 255 12.29 -8.40 -14.25
C HIS A 255 10.81 -8.76 -14.58
N GLY A 256 10.03 -9.19 -13.59
CA GLY A 256 8.63 -9.60 -13.79
C GLY A 256 7.78 -8.51 -14.44
N ASP A 257 7.91 -7.26 -14.01
CA ASP A 257 7.15 -6.13 -14.55
C ASP A 257 7.50 -5.81 -16.02
N LEU A 258 8.77 -5.96 -16.40
CA LEU A 258 9.18 -5.81 -17.80
C LEU A 258 8.59 -6.92 -18.68
N ARG A 259 8.56 -8.16 -18.18
CA ARG A 259 7.98 -9.30 -18.87
C ARG A 259 6.48 -9.15 -19.09
N GLN A 260 5.78 -8.57 -18.11
CA GLN A 260 4.35 -8.27 -18.19
C GLN A 260 4.04 -6.98 -18.97
N GLY A 261 5.05 -6.22 -19.40
CA GLY A 261 4.85 -4.96 -20.12
C GLY A 261 4.27 -3.84 -19.24
N LYS A 262 4.44 -3.89 -17.91
CA LYS A 262 3.93 -2.86 -16.97
C LYS A 262 4.58 -1.50 -17.22
N LYS A 263 3.75 -0.44 -17.16
CA LYS A 263 4.17 0.97 -17.33
C LYS A 263 4.72 1.54 -16.03
N THR A 264 5.84 0.98 -15.53
CA THR A 264 6.45 1.36 -14.26
C THR A 264 7.23 2.67 -14.37
N LEU A 265 7.38 3.41 -13.26
CA LEU A 265 8.06 4.71 -13.27
C LEU A 265 9.50 4.64 -13.82
N PRO A 266 10.36 3.68 -13.42
CA PRO A 266 11.72 3.59 -13.99
C PRO A 266 11.74 3.49 -15.50
N VAL A 267 10.80 2.73 -16.08
CA VAL A 267 10.68 2.56 -17.54
C VAL A 267 10.21 3.85 -18.19
N LEU A 268 9.15 4.49 -17.65
CA LEU A 268 8.61 5.74 -18.19
C LEU A 268 9.67 6.87 -18.17
N LEU A 269 10.44 6.98 -17.09
CA LEU A 269 11.54 7.94 -17.00
C LEU A 269 12.66 7.65 -18.00
N ALA A 270 13.00 6.38 -18.22
CA ALA A 270 13.99 5.98 -19.22
C ALA A 270 13.54 6.30 -20.65
N LEU A 271 12.26 6.16 -20.93
CA LEU A 271 11.68 6.49 -22.26
C LEU A 271 11.72 8.00 -22.57
N THR A 272 11.70 8.86 -21.55
CA THR A 272 11.81 10.32 -21.74
C THR A 272 13.26 10.81 -21.92
N ALA A 273 14.25 9.97 -21.60
CA ALA A 273 15.67 10.32 -21.72
C ALA A 273 16.20 10.18 -23.16
N SER A 274 17.33 10.85 -23.43
CA SER A 274 18.06 10.68 -24.68
C SER A 274 18.49 9.22 -24.84
N GLY A 275 17.93 8.48 -25.78
CA GLY A 275 18.18 7.05 -25.97
C GLY A 275 16.99 6.13 -25.63
N GLY A 276 15.86 6.67 -25.23
CA GLY A 276 14.63 5.93 -24.97
C GLY A 276 14.02 5.22 -26.20
N SER A 277 14.44 5.60 -27.43
CA SER A 277 13.92 5.01 -28.66
C SER A 277 14.19 3.50 -28.76
N ALA A 278 15.41 3.05 -28.44
CA ALA A 278 15.77 1.63 -28.48
C ALA A 278 14.99 0.81 -27.44
N LEU A 279 14.72 1.38 -26.28
CA LEU A 279 13.87 0.77 -25.27
C LEU A 279 12.42 0.68 -25.74
N ALA A 280 11.87 1.77 -26.31
CA ALA A 280 10.51 1.79 -26.83
C ALA A 280 10.29 0.78 -27.98
N GLU A 281 11.28 0.61 -28.88
CA GLU A 281 11.23 -0.39 -29.93
C GLU A 281 11.24 -1.82 -29.38
N LEU A 282 12.09 -2.08 -28.38
CA LEU A 282 12.17 -3.39 -27.74
C LEU A 282 10.87 -3.76 -27.03
N LEU A 283 10.33 -2.83 -26.21
CA LEU A 283 9.09 -3.04 -25.45
C LEU A 283 7.84 -3.04 -26.33
N GLY A 284 7.86 -2.36 -27.47
CA GLY A 284 6.77 -2.30 -28.45
C GLY A 284 6.74 -3.48 -29.41
N SER A 285 7.63 -4.46 -29.26
CA SER A 285 7.63 -5.67 -30.08
C SER A 285 6.34 -6.48 -29.85
N PRO A 286 5.67 -6.96 -30.92
CA PRO A 286 4.49 -7.79 -30.79
C PRO A 286 4.77 -9.19 -30.22
N ALA A 287 6.04 -9.61 -30.23
CA ALA A 287 6.46 -10.87 -29.64
C ALA A 287 6.67 -10.72 -28.12
N ALA A 288 6.23 -11.73 -27.37
CA ALA A 288 6.54 -11.79 -25.94
C ALA A 288 8.06 -11.69 -25.70
N LEU A 289 8.46 -10.88 -24.73
CA LEU A 289 9.87 -10.70 -24.42
C LEU A 289 10.46 -11.98 -23.83
N ASP A 290 11.45 -12.55 -24.51
CA ASP A 290 12.25 -13.65 -23.97
C ASP A 290 13.21 -13.16 -22.86
N ASP A 291 13.89 -14.07 -22.18
CA ASP A 291 14.80 -13.74 -21.09
C ASP A 291 15.96 -12.82 -21.51
N THR A 292 16.38 -12.88 -22.77
CA THR A 292 17.46 -12.03 -23.31
C THR A 292 16.94 -10.62 -23.55
N ALA A 293 15.75 -10.49 -24.15
CA ALA A 293 15.10 -9.21 -24.40
C ALA A 293 14.77 -8.48 -23.10
N VAL A 294 14.27 -9.19 -22.10
CA VAL A 294 13.95 -8.63 -20.76
C VAL A 294 15.22 -8.12 -20.05
N ARG A 295 16.33 -8.89 -20.05
CA ARG A 295 17.61 -8.41 -19.51
C ARG A 295 18.15 -7.20 -20.25
N ARG A 296 18.00 -7.18 -21.59
CA ARG A 296 18.37 -6.03 -22.42
C ARG A 296 17.52 -4.80 -22.06
N ALA A 297 16.21 -4.96 -21.88
CA ALA A 297 15.32 -3.88 -21.46
C ALA A 297 15.75 -3.30 -20.11
N ALA A 298 16.00 -4.13 -19.08
CA ALA A 298 16.49 -3.70 -17.78
C ALA A 298 17.80 -2.91 -17.90
N THR A 299 18.75 -3.38 -18.74
CA THR A 299 20.02 -2.68 -19.00
C THR A 299 19.80 -1.32 -19.67
N LEU A 300 18.85 -1.23 -20.61
CA LEU A 300 18.51 0.04 -21.28
C LEU A 300 17.89 1.02 -20.30
N VAL A 301 16.97 0.57 -19.41
CA VAL A 301 16.40 1.41 -18.35
C VAL A 301 17.49 1.95 -17.41
N GLU A 302 18.41 1.09 -16.99
CA GLU A 302 19.54 1.49 -16.12
C GLU A 302 20.43 2.53 -16.81
N ARG A 303 20.88 2.27 -18.04
CA ARG A 303 21.74 3.17 -18.82
C ARG A 303 21.09 4.52 -19.15
N ALA A 304 19.79 4.55 -19.36
CA ALA A 304 19.01 5.77 -19.54
C ALA A 304 18.78 6.55 -18.22
N GLY A 305 19.27 6.02 -17.09
CA GLY A 305 19.13 6.66 -15.77
C GLY A 305 17.76 6.52 -15.14
N GLY A 306 16.88 5.65 -15.68
CA GLY A 306 15.51 5.47 -15.19
C GLY A 306 15.46 5.02 -13.73
N ARG A 307 16.31 4.05 -13.34
CA ARG A 307 16.44 3.60 -11.95
C ARG A 307 16.84 4.74 -11.01
N ALA A 308 17.91 5.47 -11.34
CA ALA A 308 18.40 6.57 -10.51
C ALA A 308 17.37 7.70 -10.40
N ALA A 309 16.63 8.00 -11.48
CA ALA A 309 15.58 9.01 -11.48
C ALA A 309 14.38 8.58 -10.61
N ALA A 310 13.95 7.32 -10.68
CA ALA A 310 12.90 6.77 -9.83
C ALA A 310 13.27 6.80 -8.34
N LEU A 311 14.53 6.46 -8.00
CA LEU A 311 15.05 6.56 -6.64
C LEU A 311 15.03 8.01 -6.11
N ARG A 312 15.40 8.98 -6.94
CA ARG A 312 15.32 10.40 -6.55
C ARG A 312 13.89 10.84 -6.31
N GLU A 313 12.96 10.39 -7.15
CA GLU A 313 11.54 10.71 -7.00
C GLU A 313 10.97 10.08 -5.72
N ALA A 314 11.28 8.82 -5.41
CA ALA A 314 10.86 8.19 -4.16
C ALA A 314 11.35 8.98 -2.93
N ARG A 315 12.62 9.41 -2.93
CA ARG A 315 13.17 10.26 -1.86
C ARG A 315 12.47 11.61 -1.75
N ARG A 316 12.12 12.22 -2.87
CA ARG A 316 11.38 13.49 -2.91
C ARG A 316 9.99 13.32 -2.28
N GLN A 317 9.29 12.23 -2.57
CA GLN A 317 7.99 11.91 -2.00
C GLN A 317 8.08 11.69 -0.47
N LEU A 318 9.09 10.97 -0.01
CA LEU A 318 9.32 10.76 1.43
C LEU A 318 9.64 12.09 2.16
N ALA A 319 10.44 12.96 1.55
CA ALA A 319 10.73 14.27 2.11
C ALA A 319 9.48 15.16 2.18
N ALA A 320 8.59 15.09 1.18
CA ALA A 320 7.31 15.80 1.20
C ALA A 320 6.40 15.28 2.33
N ALA A 321 6.33 13.96 2.53
CA ALA A 321 5.59 13.37 3.64
C ALA A 321 6.12 13.85 5.00
N ASP A 322 7.44 13.84 5.20
CA ASP A 322 8.06 14.30 6.45
C ASP A 322 7.82 15.80 6.68
N GLY A 323 7.93 16.64 5.64
CA GLY A 323 7.63 18.08 5.73
C GLY A 323 6.19 18.36 6.16
N LEU A 324 5.20 17.60 5.65
CA LEU A 324 3.80 17.73 6.05
C LEU A 324 3.60 17.33 7.51
N MET A 325 4.22 16.24 7.96
CA MET A 325 4.17 15.83 9.37
C MET A 325 4.88 16.82 10.29
N ALA A 326 5.98 17.42 9.86
CA ALA A 326 6.70 18.43 10.64
C ALA A 326 5.91 19.74 10.79
N SER A 327 5.08 20.08 9.81
CA SER A 327 4.23 21.29 9.84
C SER A 327 2.92 21.08 10.63
N ALA A 328 2.55 19.84 10.92
CA ALA A 328 1.36 19.51 11.69
C ALA A 328 1.66 19.49 13.21
N SER A 329 0.67 19.91 14.02
CA SER A 329 0.77 19.82 15.49
C SER A 329 0.56 18.38 15.93
N LEU A 330 1.64 17.59 15.96
CA LEU A 330 1.63 16.18 16.31
C LEU A 330 2.27 15.95 17.69
N ALA A 331 1.80 14.92 18.40
CA ALA A 331 2.45 14.45 19.63
C ALA A 331 3.88 13.97 19.30
N PRO A 332 4.92 14.40 20.04
CA PRO A 332 6.32 14.22 19.64
C PRO A 332 6.71 12.77 19.42
N ARG A 333 6.45 11.90 20.41
CA ARG A 333 6.86 10.49 20.37
C ARG A 333 6.17 9.69 19.23
N PRO A 334 4.84 9.73 19.04
CA PRO A 334 4.21 9.08 17.90
C PRO A 334 4.66 9.64 16.54
N ALA A 335 4.95 10.92 16.45
CA ALA A 335 5.52 11.51 15.23
C ALA A 335 6.92 10.95 14.92
N GLU A 336 7.76 10.72 15.94
CA GLU A 336 9.05 10.05 15.79
C GLU A 336 8.89 8.58 15.35
N GLU A 337 7.93 7.85 15.94
CA GLU A 337 7.62 6.48 15.56
C GLU A 337 7.12 6.39 14.10
N LEU A 338 6.28 7.33 13.67
CA LEU A 338 5.87 7.45 12.26
C LEU A 338 7.08 7.66 11.35
N ARG A 339 7.98 8.59 11.67
CA ARG A 339 9.20 8.83 10.88
C ARG A 339 10.11 7.60 10.83
N ALA A 340 10.28 6.91 11.95
CA ALA A 340 11.06 5.68 12.02
C ALA A 340 10.47 4.58 11.13
N LEU A 341 9.14 4.42 11.15
CA LEU A 341 8.42 3.48 10.28
C LEU A 341 8.61 3.85 8.81
N LEU A 342 8.43 5.12 8.43
CA LEU A 342 8.61 5.62 7.07
C LEU A 342 10.04 5.40 6.55
N SER A 343 11.03 5.72 7.38
CA SER A 343 12.45 5.51 7.05
C SER A 343 12.76 4.02 6.83
N SER A 344 12.24 3.15 7.68
CA SER A 344 12.42 1.69 7.53
C SER A 344 11.78 1.13 6.27
N LEU A 345 10.62 1.65 5.87
CA LEU A 345 9.95 1.27 4.62
C LEU A 345 10.77 1.71 3.41
N ALA A 346 11.35 2.91 3.46
CA ALA A 346 12.24 3.44 2.43
C ALA A 346 13.52 2.59 2.28
N HIS A 347 14.20 2.28 3.39
CA HIS A 347 15.47 1.53 3.35
C HIS A 347 15.35 0.08 2.88
N ARG A 348 14.18 -0.56 3.04
CA ARG A 348 13.96 -1.93 2.56
C ARG A 348 13.70 -2.02 1.06
N THR A 349 13.48 -0.90 0.43
CA THR A 349 12.98 -0.81 -0.95
C THR A 349 13.90 0.02 -1.84
N ILE A 350 14.80 0.80 -1.25
CA ILE A 350 15.79 1.67 -1.87
C ILE A 350 17.20 1.25 -1.49
#